data_65d5f1b836663228014560a45ce4d2fd
#
_entry.id   65d5f1b836663228014560a45ce4d2fd
#
_cell.length_a   1.000
_cell.length_b   1.000
_cell.length_c   1.000
_cell.angle_alpha   90.00
_cell.angle_beta   90.00
_cell.angle_gamma   90.00
#
_symmetry.space_group_name_H-M   'P 1'
#
loop_
_entity.id
_entity.type
_entity.pdbx_description
1 polymer ?
#
loop_
_entity_poly.entity_id
_entity_poly.type
_entity_poly.pdbx_seq_one_letter_code
_entity_poly.pdbx_strand_id
1 'polypeptide(L)'
;MIVILKKDAEPQQVELFDNWLHSMGLETHKSIGENHSIVGLVGDTSRVDIESIMALDIVETVKRIQEPYKNANRKFHEQDTVITLSSGAKIGGGHFLTIAGPCSVENEDQIISVAQSVKAAGAQALRGGAFKPRTSPYAFQGLHDEGIRLLLKAREATGLPVVTEIMDAKHLPLVEDIDIIQVGARNMQNFELLKELGKLRKPVLIKRGMANTLQELLMSAEYVMAGGNEQVILCERGIRTFETATRNTMDLSVIPVLHQLSHLPVVVDPSHAVGRYELVPPMALGATACGADGLIIEVHNDPEHALCDGPQSLRPEKFEALMRDVNAIRPYADRSFTTGAVVVG
;
A
#
# COMPACT_ATOMS: atom_id res chain seq x y z
N MET A 1 7.65 13.26 -21.87
CA MET A 1 8.95 13.94 -22.10
C MET A 1 8.68 15.43 -22.17
N ILE A 2 9.59 16.27 -21.68
CA ILE A 2 9.47 17.73 -21.79
C ILE A 2 10.66 18.26 -22.58
N VAL A 3 10.37 19.08 -23.57
CA VAL A 3 11.36 19.85 -24.34
C VAL A 3 11.24 21.32 -23.94
N ILE A 4 12.33 21.90 -23.47
CA ILE A 4 12.42 23.32 -23.18
C ILE A 4 13.05 23.99 -24.39
N LEU A 5 12.33 24.96 -24.96
CA LEU A 5 12.80 25.72 -26.11
C LEU A 5 13.57 26.96 -25.66
N LYS A 6 14.54 27.38 -26.48
CA LYS A 6 15.26 28.61 -26.29
C LYS A 6 14.31 29.82 -26.39
N LYS A 7 14.66 30.90 -25.70
CA LYS A 7 13.83 32.11 -25.65
C LYS A 7 13.66 32.79 -27.01
N ASP A 8 14.63 32.61 -27.88
CA ASP A 8 14.70 33.17 -29.23
C ASP A 8 14.18 32.25 -30.33
N ALA A 9 13.53 31.12 -29.95
CA ALA A 9 12.92 30.22 -30.91
C ALA A 9 11.79 30.91 -31.70
N GLU A 10 11.93 30.96 -33.03
CA GLU A 10 10.92 31.59 -33.88
C GLU A 10 9.63 30.76 -34.00
N PRO A 11 8.45 31.39 -34.04
CA PRO A 11 7.15 30.70 -34.12
C PRO A 11 7.07 29.66 -35.23
N GLN A 12 7.65 29.96 -36.41
CA GLN A 12 7.65 29.04 -37.54
C GLN A 12 8.46 27.78 -37.27
N GLN A 13 9.58 27.92 -36.59
CA GLN A 13 10.43 26.77 -36.19
C GLN A 13 9.73 25.90 -35.13
N VAL A 14 9.01 26.54 -34.20
CA VAL A 14 8.20 25.80 -33.18
C VAL A 14 7.08 25.03 -33.84
N GLU A 15 6.43 25.59 -34.85
CA GLU A 15 5.37 24.92 -35.61
C GLU A 15 5.90 23.73 -36.43
N LEU A 16 7.06 23.87 -37.07
CA LEU A 16 7.71 22.78 -37.80
C LEU A 16 8.12 21.64 -36.84
N PHE A 17 8.64 21.99 -35.69
CA PHE A 17 8.98 21.03 -34.62
C PHE A 17 7.75 20.26 -34.14
N ASP A 18 6.63 20.95 -33.92
CA ASP A 18 5.38 20.37 -33.50
C ASP A 18 4.83 19.39 -34.56
N ASN A 19 4.80 19.81 -35.84
CA ASN A 19 4.37 18.96 -36.95
C ASN A 19 5.25 17.70 -37.09
N TRP A 20 6.56 17.84 -36.86
CA TRP A 20 7.48 16.71 -36.85
C TRP A 20 7.17 15.72 -35.74
N LEU A 21 6.90 16.20 -34.52
CA LEU A 21 6.49 15.36 -33.37
C LEU A 21 5.17 14.63 -33.64
N HIS A 22 4.18 15.31 -34.21
CA HIS A 22 2.91 14.69 -34.62
C HIS A 22 3.10 13.61 -35.69
N SER A 23 4.03 13.79 -36.63
CA SER A 23 4.36 12.76 -37.64
C SER A 23 4.94 11.48 -37.03
N MET A 24 5.50 11.55 -35.82
CA MET A 24 5.97 10.40 -35.05
C MET A 24 4.88 9.76 -34.16
N GLY A 25 3.62 10.22 -34.27
CA GLY A 25 2.49 9.71 -33.48
C GLY A 25 2.45 10.26 -32.05
N LEU A 26 3.11 11.38 -31.78
CA LEU A 26 3.10 12.03 -30.46
C LEU A 26 2.10 13.20 -30.47
N GLU A 27 1.39 13.37 -29.37
CA GLU A 27 0.64 14.61 -29.08
C GLU A 27 1.52 15.59 -28.32
N THR A 28 1.26 16.89 -28.45
CA THR A 28 2.03 17.93 -27.79
C THR A 28 1.14 18.85 -26.97
N HIS A 29 1.63 19.21 -25.76
CA HIS A 29 1.06 20.29 -24.96
C HIS A 29 2.07 21.40 -24.84
N LYS A 30 1.70 22.61 -25.37
CA LYS A 30 2.55 23.79 -25.35
C LYS A 30 2.18 24.68 -24.17
N SER A 31 3.17 25.05 -23.37
CA SER A 31 3.07 26.09 -22.35
C SER A 31 4.05 27.20 -22.72
N ILE A 32 3.53 28.36 -23.07
CA ILE A 32 4.32 29.54 -23.46
C ILE A 32 4.39 30.47 -22.25
N GLY A 33 5.57 30.54 -21.63
CA GLY A 33 5.86 31.46 -20.53
C GLY A 33 6.71 32.65 -20.99
N GLU A 34 6.80 33.70 -20.18
CA GLU A 34 7.60 34.90 -20.48
C GLU A 34 9.10 34.61 -20.66
N ASN A 35 9.65 33.59 -20.01
CA ASN A 35 11.07 33.29 -20.04
C ASN A 35 11.42 31.99 -20.78
N HIS A 36 10.53 31.01 -20.85
CA HIS A 36 10.75 29.73 -21.54
C HIS A 36 9.45 29.24 -22.16
N SER A 37 9.55 28.65 -23.34
CA SER A 37 8.46 27.87 -23.95
C SER A 37 8.74 26.40 -23.70
N ILE A 38 7.72 25.68 -23.20
CA ILE A 38 7.81 24.27 -22.87
C ILE A 38 6.87 23.48 -23.78
N VAL A 39 7.37 22.42 -24.39
CA VAL A 39 6.59 21.47 -25.17
C VAL A 39 6.58 20.12 -24.44
N GLY A 40 5.42 19.77 -23.88
CA GLY A 40 5.18 18.46 -23.29
C GLY A 40 4.81 17.45 -24.39
N LEU A 41 5.53 16.34 -24.48
CA LEU A 41 5.29 15.24 -25.41
C LEU A 41 4.44 14.18 -24.71
N VAL A 42 3.29 13.87 -25.27
CA VAL A 42 2.33 12.85 -24.78
C VAL A 42 2.27 11.71 -25.81
N GLY A 43 2.32 10.47 -25.31
CA GLY A 43 2.34 9.26 -26.12
C GLY A 43 3.55 8.38 -25.81
N ASP A 44 3.83 7.39 -26.64
CA ASP A 44 4.99 6.49 -26.48
C ASP A 44 6.30 7.21 -26.85
N THR A 45 6.89 7.86 -25.87
CA THR A 45 8.17 8.55 -26.02
C THR A 45 9.39 7.60 -25.88
N SER A 46 9.19 6.29 -25.73
CA SER A 46 10.29 5.34 -25.53
C SER A 46 11.21 5.24 -26.75
N ARG A 47 10.62 5.46 -27.94
CA ARG A 47 11.31 5.42 -29.25
C ARG A 47 11.88 6.76 -29.70
N VAL A 48 11.65 7.82 -28.90
CA VAL A 48 12.13 9.16 -29.25
C VAL A 48 13.60 9.28 -28.90
N ASP A 49 14.42 9.55 -29.88
CA ASP A 49 15.83 9.84 -29.69
C ASP A 49 16.03 11.24 -29.14
N ILE A 50 16.51 11.31 -27.89
CA ILE A 50 16.76 12.57 -27.19
C ILE A 50 17.87 13.38 -27.90
N GLU A 51 18.90 12.70 -28.40
CA GLU A 51 20.02 13.37 -29.04
C GLU A 51 19.57 14.09 -30.32
N SER A 52 18.69 13.48 -31.09
CA SER A 52 18.09 14.11 -32.28
C SER A 52 17.28 15.36 -31.95
N ILE A 53 16.52 15.37 -30.84
CA ILE A 53 15.79 16.55 -30.38
C ILE A 53 16.76 17.62 -29.85
N MET A 54 17.75 17.21 -29.06
CA MET A 54 18.76 18.14 -28.52
C MET A 54 19.61 18.82 -29.58
N ALA A 55 19.77 18.18 -30.75
CA ALA A 55 20.52 18.73 -31.90
C ALA A 55 19.78 19.86 -32.62
N LEU A 56 18.48 20.09 -32.33
CA LEU A 56 17.72 21.17 -32.96
C LEU A 56 18.10 22.54 -32.37
N ASP A 57 18.35 23.52 -33.21
CA ASP A 57 18.81 24.85 -32.81
C ASP A 57 17.86 25.58 -31.84
N ILE A 58 16.57 25.27 -31.89
CA ILE A 58 15.52 25.87 -31.04
C ILE A 58 15.43 25.22 -29.65
N VAL A 59 16.11 24.09 -29.43
CA VAL A 59 16.00 23.33 -28.18
C VAL A 59 17.09 23.77 -27.22
N GLU A 60 16.71 24.11 -26.01
CA GLU A 60 17.62 24.40 -24.90
C GLU A 60 17.99 23.13 -24.15
N THR A 61 16.96 22.31 -23.79
CA THR A 61 17.17 21.05 -23.10
C THR A 61 15.96 20.12 -23.26
N VAL A 62 16.21 18.82 -23.15
CA VAL A 62 15.18 17.76 -23.15
C VAL A 62 15.25 17.03 -21.82
N LYS A 63 14.11 16.95 -21.12
CA LYS A 63 13.98 16.18 -19.87
C LYS A 63 12.98 15.05 -20.09
N ARG A 64 13.44 13.82 -19.94
CA ARG A 64 12.55 12.67 -19.90
C ARG A 64 11.94 12.60 -18.50
N ILE A 65 10.70 13.11 -18.37
CA ILE A 65 9.92 12.88 -17.15
C ILE A 65 9.36 11.47 -17.28
N GLN A 66 10.04 10.50 -16.75
CA GLN A 66 9.50 9.18 -16.54
C GLN A 66 8.95 9.17 -15.12
N GLU A 67 7.64 8.94 -14.99
CA GLU A 67 7.08 8.57 -13.71
C GLU A 67 7.80 7.28 -13.28
N PRO A 68 8.36 7.22 -12.07
CA PRO A 68 9.14 6.06 -11.64
C PRO A 68 8.29 4.80 -11.49
N TYR A 69 6.97 4.95 -11.38
CA TYR A 69 5.96 3.88 -11.36
C TYR A 69 4.79 4.30 -12.29
N LYS A 70 4.21 3.34 -12.99
CA LYS A 70 3.11 3.58 -13.96
C LYS A 70 1.83 2.87 -13.54
N ASN A 71 1.92 1.55 -13.27
CA ASN A 71 0.74 0.76 -12.90
C ASN A 71 0.13 1.21 -11.58
N ALA A 72 0.95 1.57 -10.59
CA ALA A 72 0.50 2.08 -9.29
C ALA A 72 0.12 3.56 -9.29
N ASN A 73 0.30 4.28 -10.41
CA ASN A 73 0.15 5.73 -10.48
C ASN A 73 -1.27 6.13 -10.89
N ARG A 74 -1.91 6.99 -10.11
CA ARG A 74 -3.25 7.53 -10.37
C ARG A 74 -3.37 8.23 -11.72
N LYS A 75 -2.31 8.84 -12.24
CA LYS A 75 -2.34 9.50 -13.56
C LYS A 75 -2.64 8.54 -14.71
N PHE A 76 -2.34 7.24 -14.55
CA PHE A 76 -2.59 6.21 -15.55
C PHE A 76 -3.79 5.34 -15.22
N HIS A 77 -4.35 5.50 -14.00
CA HIS A 77 -5.51 4.77 -13.53
C HIS A 77 -6.37 5.68 -12.65
N GLU A 78 -7.31 6.39 -13.25
CA GLU A 78 -8.10 7.45 -12.58
C GLU A 78 -9.05 6.89 -11.50
N GLN A 79 -9.61 5.69 -11.74
CA GLN A 79 -10.57 5.06 -10.84
C GLN A 79 -9.85 4.33 -9.70
N ASP A 80 -10.43 4.37 -8.50
CA ASP A 80 -9.92 3.61 -7.37
C ASP A 80 -9.98 2.11 -7.63
N THR A 81 -8.92 1.41 -7.26
CA THR A 81 -8.91 -0.06 -7.26
C THR A 81 -9.82 -0.60 -6.17
N VAL A 82 -10.72 -1.50 -6.55
CA VAL A 82 -11.55 -2.26 -5.62
C VAL A 82 -11.14 -3.72 -5.64
N ILE A 83 -10.67 -4.23 -4.52
CA ILE A 83 -10.31 -5.64 -4.34
C ILE A 83 -11.46 -6.36 -3.63
N THR A 84 -11.96 -7.44 -4.23
CA THR A 84 -13.01 -8.28 -3.64
C THR A 84 -12.41 -9.60 -3.16
N LEU A 85 -12.61 -9.90 -1.88
CA LEU A 85 -12.12 -11.13 -1.26
C LEU A 85 -13.07 -12.31 -1.52
N SER A 86 -12.62 -13.53 -1.23
CA SER A 86 -13.38 -14.78 -1.39
C SER A 86 -14.73 -14.78 -0.63
N SER A 87 -14.80 -14.08 0.50
CA SER A 87 -16.03 -13.89 1.29
C SER A 87 -17.01 -12.86 0.73
N GLY A 88 -16.66 -12.14 -0.34
CA GLY A 88 -17.41 -10.99 -0.85
C GLY A 88 -17.07 -9.66 -0.17
N ALA A 89 -16.25 -9.64 0.88
CA ALA A 89 -15.77 -8.40 1.49
C ALA A 89 -14.89 -7.63 0.49
N LYS A 90 -14.97 -6.29 0.55
CA LYS A 90 -14.28 -5.41 -0.40
C LYS A 90 -13.40 -4.38 0.31
N ILE A 91 -12.36 -3.92 -0.38
CA ILE A 91 -11.49 -2.82 0.05
C ILE A 91 -11.20 -1.88 -1.11
N GLY A 92 -11.08 -0.57 -0.83
CA GLY A 92 -10.87 0.49 -1.81
C GLY A 92 -12.15 0.98 -2.47
N GLY A 93 -12.11 2.09 -3.19
CA GLY A 93 -13.27 2.66 -3.87
C GLY A 93 -14.46 2.96 -2.94
N GLY A 94 -14.20 3.42 -1.71
CA GLY A 94 -15.23 3.68 -0.70
C GLY A 94 -15.54 2.49 0.22
N HIS A 95 -15.05 1.29 -0.07
CA HIS A 95 -15.18 0.13 0.80
C HIS A 95 -14.08 0.11 1.87
N PHE A 96 -14.46 -0.23 3.10
CA PHE A 96 -13.56 -0.27 4.25
C PHE A 96 -13.40 -1.70 4.75
N LEU A 97 -12.16 -2.17 4.90
CA LEU A 97 -11.85 -3.51 5.37
C LEU A 97 -11.17 -3.47 6.74
N THR A 98 -11.74 -4.15 7.74
CA THR A 98 -11.07 -4.38 9.01
C THR A 98 -10.48 -5.79 9.05
N ILE A 99 -9.16 -5.84 9.20
CA ILE A 99 -8.37 -7.06 9.35
C ILE A 99 -7.95 -7.14 10.81
N ALA A 100 -8.32 -8.20 11.52
CA ALA A 100 -7.97 -8.33 12.94
C ALA A 100 -7.57 -9.76 13.31
N GLY A 101 -6.76 -9.92 14.35
CA GLY A 101 -6.28 -11.21 14.82
C GLY A 101 -4.93 -11.13 15.52
N PRO A 102 -4.37 -12.24 15.99
CA PRO A 102 -3.14 -12.20 16.78
C PRO A 102 -1.90 -11.83 15.96
N CYS A 103 -0.86 -11.36 16.63
CA CYS A 103 0.44 -11.14 15.99
C CYS A 103 0.95 -12.44 15.37
N SER A 104 0.93 -13.53 16.14
CA SER A 104 1.30 -14.87 15.70
C SER A 104 0.23 -15.89 16.06
N VAL A 105 0.15 -16.94 15.23
CA VAL A 105 -0.58 -18.16 15.56
C VAL A 105 0.25 -18.94 16.57
N GLU A 106 -0.33 -19.26 17.73
CA GLU A 106 0.35 -19.93 18.83
C GLU A 106 -0.17 -21.34 19.07
N ASN A 107 -1.46 -21.54 18.93
CA ASN A 107 -2.13 -22.85 19.01
C ASN A 107 -3.56 -22.74 18.41
N GLU A 108 -4.25 -23.88 18.33
CA GLU A 108 -5.59 -23.96 17.74
C GLU A 108 -6.64 -23.19 18.55
N ASP A 109 -6.64 -23.34 19.87
CA ASP A 109 -7.60 -22.69 20.76
C ASP A 109 -7.50 -21.17 20.69
N GLN A 110 -6.28 -20.63 20.71
CA GLN A 110 -6.01 -19.21 20.59
C GLN A 110 -6.57 -18.66 19.27
N ILE A 111 -6.19 -19.26 18.13
CA ILE A 111 -6.54 -18.69 16.82
C ILE A 111 -8.05 -18.78 16.54
N ILE A 112 -8.70 -19.87 16.93
CA ILE A 112 -10.15 -20.05 16.75
C ILE A 112 -10.92 -19.10 17.66
N SER A 113 -10.56 -19.03 18.95
CA SER A 113 -11.20 -18.12 19.91
C SER A 113 -11.10 -16.65 19.48
N VAL A 114 -9.89 -16.22 19.07
CA VAL A 114 -9.69 -14.86 18.57
C VAL A 114 -10.47 -14.63 17.28
N ALA A 115 -10.44 -15.57 16.33
CA ALA A 115 -11.18 -15.44 15.06
C ALA A 115 -12.70 -15.27 15.27
N GLN A 116 -13.29 -16.04 16.18
CA GLN A 116 -14.70 -15.91 16.54
C GLN A 116 -15.00 -14.54 17.16
N SER A 117 -14.16 -14.10 18.09
CA SER A 117 -14.34 -12.82 18.78
C SER A 117 -14.21 -11.64 17.82
N VAL A 118 -13.20 -11.61 16.95
CA VAL A 118 -13.03 -10.49 15.99
C VAL A 118 -14.11 -10.48 14.93
N LYS A 119 -14.60 -11.66 14.49
CA LYS A 119 -15.74 -11.77 13.59
C LYS A 119 -17.00 -11.17 14.21
N ALA A 120 -17.31 -11.56 15.45
CA ALA A 120 -18.48 -11.04 16.18
C ALA A 120 -18.41 -9.51 16.35
N ALA A 121 -17.20 -8.95 16.53
CA ALA A 121 -16.97 -7.52 16.61
C ALA A 121 -16.96 -6.80 15.25
N GLY A 122 -17.12 -7.50 14.13
CA GLY A 122 -17.25 -6.91 12.80
C GLY A 122 -15.96 -6.86 11.95
N ALA A 123 -14.92 -7.59 12.34
CA ALA A 123 -13.78 -7.82 11.43
C ALA A 123 -14.23 -8.62 10.20
N GLN A 124 -13.67 -8.30 9.05
CA GLN A 124 -14.01 -8.89 7.76
C GLN A 124 -12.89 -9.80 7.20
N ALA A 125 -11.71 -9.78 7.83
CA ALA A 125 -10.61 -10.70 7.57
C ALA A 125 -9.85 -10.99 8.86
N LEU A 126 -9.30 -12.22 8.96
CA LEU A 126 -8.47 -12.67 10.07
C LEU A 126 -7.00 -12.54 9.70
N ARG A 127 -6.21 -11.90 10.55
CA ARG A 127 -4.75 -11.97 10.44
C ARG A 127 -4.15 -12.95 11.43
N GLY A 128 -3.01 -13.52 11.08
CA GLY A 128 -2.19 -14.32 11.98
C GLY A 128 -0.82 -14.63 11.34
N GLY A 129 0.27 -14.36 12.04
CA GLY A 129 1.61 -14.67 11.55
C GLY A 129 1.94 -16.15 11.76
N ALA A 130 2.16 -16.90 10.67
CA ALA A 130 2.69 -18.25 10.72
C ALA A 130 4.23 -18.25 10.73
N PHE A 131 4.84 -17.28 10.10
CA PHE A 131 6.29 -17.00 10.06
C PHE A 131 6.57 -15.68 10.77
N LYS A 132 7.63 -15.61 11.56
CA LYS A 132 7.99 -14.41 12.33
C LYS A 132 9.44 -13.98 12.08
N PRO A 133 9.66 -12.83 11.39
CA PRO A 133 11.00 -12.28 11.24
C PRO A 133 11.46 -11.68 12.58
N ARG A 134 12.34 -12.36 13.28
CA ARG A 134 12.83 -11.94 14.60
C ARG A 134 14.28 -11.45 14.52
N THR A 135 14.58 -10.39 15.27
CA THR A 135 15.95 -9.89 15.39
C THR A 135 16.82 -10.88 16.20
N SER A 136 16.22 -11.53 17.20
CA SER A 136 16.90 -12.57 17.96
C SER A 136 16.56 -13.98 17.43
N PRO A 137 17.55 -14.84 17.18
CA PRO A 137 17.31 -16.21 16.76
C PRO A 137 16.67 -17.08 17.87
N TYR A 138 16.72 -16.63 19.13
CA TYR A 138 16.14 -17.33 20.28
C TYR A 138 14.67 -16.96 20.54
N ALA A 139 14.14 -15.95 19.85
CA ALA A 139 12.74 -15.58 19.97
C ALA A 139 11.85 -16.56 19.18
N PHE A 140 10.57 -16.61 19.52
CA PHE A 140 9.59 -17.44 18.81
C PHE A 140 9.55 -17.10 17.31
N GLN A 141 9.80 -18.11 16.47
CA GLN A 141 9.93 -17.95 15.01
C GLN A 141 8.61 -18.16 14.25
N GLY A 142 7.53 -18.49 14.93
CA GLY A 142 6.25 -18.91 14.35
C GLY A 142 6.14 -20.44 14.26
N LEU A 143 4.94 -20.91 13.96
CA LEU A 143 4.64 -22.34 13.80
C LEU A 143 4.82 -22.84 12.36
N HIS A 144 5.24 -21.98 11.45
CA HIS A 144 5.48 -22.30 10.04
C HIS A 144 4.25 -22.99 9.38
N ASP A 145 4.42 -24.16 8.81
CA ASP A 145 3.38 -24.93 8.12
C ASP A 145 2.18 -25.23 9.02
N GLU A 146 2.45 -25.55 10.29
CA GLU A 146 1.40 -25.77 11.29
C GLU A 146 0.59 -24.50 11.53
N GLY A 147 1.25 -23.33 11.57
CA GLY A 147 0.57 -22.05 11.69
C GLY A 147 -0.36 -21.76 10.51
N ILE A 148 0.04 -22.11 9.29
CA ILE A 148 -0.82 -22.01 8.10
C ILE A 148 -2.02 -22.93 8.24
N ARG A 149 -1.81 -24.19 8.62
CA ARG A 149 -2.89 -25.17 8.83
C ARG A 149 -3.91 -24.68 9.87
N LEU A 150 -3.45 -24.10 10.97
CA LEU A 150 -4.32 -23.54 12.00
C LEU A 150 -5.10 -22.30 11.54
N LEU A 151 -4.49 -21.43 10.73
CA LEU A 151 -5.19 -20.32 10.09
C LEU A 151 -6.32 -20.80 9.19
N LEU A 152 -6.09 -21.83 8.38
CA LEU A 152 -7.11 -22.41 7.50
C LEU A 152 -8.26 -23.04 8.29
N LYS A 153 -7.97 -23.71 9.41
CA LYS A 153 -9.01 -24.18 10.34
C LYS A 153 -9.86 -23.03 10.91
N ALA A 154 -9.21 -21.93 11.30
CA ALA A 154 -9.93 -20.75 11.79
C ALA A 154 -10.80 -20.12 10.69
N ARG A 155 -10.33 -20.12 9.41
CA ARG A 155 -11.15 -19.74 8.26
C ARG A 155 -12.37 -20.64 8.10
N GLU A 156 -12.21 -21.95 8.16
CA GLU A 156 -13.32 -22.91 8.08
C GLU A 156 -14.34 -22.69 9.20
N ALA A 157 -13.87 -22.44 10.42
CA ALA A 157 -14.73 -22.23 11.58
C ALA A 157 -15.49 -20.89 11.54
N THR A 158 -14.96 -19.88 10.84
CA THR A 158 -15.52 -18.52 10.89
C THR A 158 -15.98 -17.98 9.54
N GLY A 159 -15.47 -18.50 8.42
CA GLY A 159 -15.66 -17.93 7.09
C GLY A 159 -14.90 -16.63 6.84
N LEU A 160 -14.02 -16.20 7.76
CA LEU A 160 -13.18 -15.02 7.55
C LEU A 160 -12.04 -15.36 6.57
N PRO A 161 -11.82 -14.58 5.51
CA PRO A 161 -10.60 -14.65 4.71
C PRO A 161 -9.36 -14.44 5.59
N VAL A 162 -8.27 -15.14 5.29
CA VAL A 162 -7.07 -15.13 6.10
C VAL A 162 -5.92 -14.35 5.48
N VAL A 163 -5.19 -13.64 6.32
CA VAL A 163 -4.02 -12.83 5.98
C VAL A 163 -2.82 -13.35 6.75
N THR A 164 -1.73 -13.69 6.07
CA THR A 164 -0.47 -14.06 6.73
C THR A 164 0.74 -13.49 6.00
N GLU A 165 1.81 -13.26 6.77
CA GLU A 165 3.07 -12.77 6.23
C GLU A 165 3.89 -13.90 5.63
N ILE A 166 4.51 -13.63 4.48
CA ILE A 166 5.51 -14.48 3.85
C ILE A 166 6.86 -13.77 3.88
N MET A 167 7.94 -14.51 4.12
CA MET A 167 9.29 -13.96 4.21
C MET A 167 10.17 -14.29 3.02
N ASP A 168 9.88 -15.38 2.30
CA ASP A 168 10.71 -15.93 1.24
C ASP A 168 9.82 -16.59 0.18
N ALA A 169 10.22 -16.50 -1.09
CA ALA A 169 9.48 -17.10 -2.21
C ALA A 169 9.35 -18.62 -2.10
N LYS A 170 10.28 -19.29 -1.41
CA LYS A 170 10.19 -20.75 -1.15
C LYS A 170 8.97 -21.17 -0.33
N HIS A 171 8.35 -20.23 0.39
CA HIS A 171 7.13 -20.48 1.17
C HIS A 171 5.83 -20.32 0.35
N LEU A 172 5.91 -19.88 -0.92
CA LEU A 172 4.73 -19.69 -1.77
C LEU A 172 3.82 -20.92 -1.87
N PRO A 173 4.34 -22.15 -2.01
CA PRO A 173 3.48 -23.33 -2.02
C PRO A 173 2.67 -23.54 -0.73
N LEU A 174 3.15 -23.07 0.41
CA LEU A 174 2.46 -23.20 1.70
C LEU A 174 1.29 -22.23 1.86
N VAL A 175 1.29 -21.13 1.09
CA VAL A 175 0.27 -20.06 1.18
C VAL A 175 -0.68 -20.06 -0.01
N GLU A 176 -0.74 -21.16 -0.74
CA GLU A 176 -1.63 -21.30 -1.91
C GLU A 176 -3.11 -21.10 -1.55
N ASP A 177 -3.52 -21.53 -0.35
CA ASP A 177 -4.89 -21.37 0.14
C ASP A 177 -5.14 -20.09 0.95
N ILE A 178 -4.14 -19.26 1.16
CA ILE A 178 -4.27 -17.98 1.88
C ILE A 178 -4.93 -16.93 0.97
N ASP A 179 -5.84 -16.14 1.52
CA ASP A 179 -6.63 -15.16 0.76
C ASP A 179 -5.86 -13.86 0.49
N ILE A 180 -5.06 -13.36 1.42
CA ILE A 180 -4.23 -12.16 1.28
C ILE A 180 -2.81 -12.48 1.76
N ILE A 181 -1.82 -12.23 0.91
CA ILE A 181 -0.41 -12.40 1.26
C ILE A 181 0.14 -11.07 1.76
N GLN A 182 0.68 -11.06 2.98
CA GLN A 182 1.34 -9.88 3.53
C GLN A 182 2.84 -9.91 3.26
N VAL A 183 3.36 -8.80 2.76
CA VAL A 183 4.80 -8.49 2.73
C VAL A 183 5.14 -7.62 3.93
N GLY A 184 5.96 -8.12 4.83
CA GLY A 184 6.38 -7.40 6.03
C GLY A 184 7.24 -6.17 5.71
N ALA A 185 7.26 -5.19 6.61
CA ALA A 185 7.99 -3.94 6.43
C ALA A 185 9.50 -4.13 6.15
N ARG A 186 10.12 -5.17 6.70
CA ARG A 186 11.53 -5.51 6.46
C ARG A 186 11.77 -6.14 5.08
N ASN A 187 10.71 -6.62 4.44
CA ASN A 187 10.72 -7.25 3.11
C ASN A 187 10.13 -6.36 2.01
N MET A 188 9.75 -5.11 2.32
CA MET A 188 9.16 -4.20 1.35
C MET A 188 10.00 -4.05 0.07
N GLN A 189 11.32 -4.07 0.20
CA GLN A 189 12.27 -3.95 -0.91
C GLN A 189 12.94 -5.29 -1.29
N ASN A 190 12.36 -6.42 -0.90
CA ASN A 190 12.79 -7.72 -1.39
C ASN A 190 12.20 -7.94 -2.80
N PHE A 191 12.85 -7.33 -3.80
CA PHE A 191 12.36 -7.30 -5.18
C PHE A 191 12.19 -8.68 -5.79
N GLU A 192 13.02 -9.66 -5.42
CA GLU A 192 12.85 -11.03 -5.91
C GLU A 192 11.56 -11.66 -5.38
N LEU A 193 11.23 -11.45 -4.10
CA LEU A 193 9.94 -11.86 -3.55
C LEU A 193 8.77 -11.13 -4.24
N LEU A 194 8.88 -9.82 -4.44
CA LEU A 194 7.83 -9.02 -5.09
C LEU A 194 7.56 -9.47 -6.53
N LYS A 195 8.59 -9.83 -7.30
CA LYS A 195 8.44 -10.39 -8.65
C LYS A 195 7.66 -11.70 -8.64
N GLU A 196 7.94 -12.60 -7.68
CA GLU A 196 7.20 -13.85 -7.57
C GLU A 196 5.74 -13.62 -7.17
N LEU A 197 5.47 -12.69 -6.24
CA LEU A 197 4.12 -12.29 -5.86
C LEU A 197 3.35 -11.63 -7.02
N GLY A 198 4.05 -10.97 -7.92
CA GLY A 198 3.48 -10.40 -9.13
C GLY A 198 2.89 -11.43 -10.10
N LYS A 199 3.38 -12.67 -10.06
CA LYS A 199 2.86 -13.77 -10.91
C LYS A 199 1.57 -14.38 -10.38
N LEU A 200 1.24 -14.11 -9.11
CA LEU A 200 0.04 -14.64 -8.47
C LEU A 200 -1.21 -13.85 -8.87
N ARG A 201 -2.39 -14.42 -8.58
CA ARG A 201 -3.69 -13.76 -8.76
C ARG A 201 -4.39 -13.57 -7.41
N LYS A 202 -3.63 -13.16 -6.40
CA LYS A 202 -4.08 -12.98 -5.03
C LYS A 202 -3.76 -11.57 -4.54
N PRO A 203 -4.59 -11.00 -3.65
CA PRO A 203 -4.27 -9.74 -2.98
C PRO A 203 -2.94 -9.80 -2.25
N VAL A 204 -2.11 -8.76 -2.42
CA VAL A 204 -0.83 -8.59 -1.74
C VAL A 204 -0.86 -7.31 -0.92
N LEU A 205 -0.75 -7.42 0.41
CA LEU A 205 -0.67 -6.30 1.31
C LEU A 205 0.80 -5.99 1.60
N ILE A 206 1.27 -4.80 1.16
CA ILE A 206 2.67 -4.38 1.32
C ILE A 206 2.76 -3.37 2.46
N LYS A 207 3.43 -3.75 3.54
CA LYS A 207 3.72 -2.85 4.67
C LYS A 207 4.89 -1.93 4.34
N ARG A 208 4.68 -0.62 4.53
CA ARG A 208 5.74 0.40 4.39
C ARG A 208 6.90 0.08 5.32
N GLY A 209 8.11 0.15 4.79
CA GLY A 209 9.33 0.04 5.60
C GLY A 209 9.51 1.25 6.53
N MET A 210 10.17 1.02 7.66
CA MET A 210 10.25 2.01 8.75
C MET A 210 11.10 3.26 8.42
N ALA A 211 11.88 3.22 7.35
CA ALA A 211 12.72 4.33 6.88
C ALA A 211 12.53 4.59 5.37
N ASN A 212 11.43 4.12 4.81
CA ASN A 212 11.15 4.20 3.39
C ASN A 212 10.22 5.35 3.03
N THR A 213 10.53 6.01 1.92
CA THR A 213 9.69 7.04 1.31
C THR A 213 8.41 6.44 0.71
N LEU A 214 7.44 7.30 0.38
CA LEU A 214 6.22 6.86 -0.33
C LEU A 214 6.54 6.40 -1.75
N GLN A 215 7.50 7.03 -2.40
CA GLN A 215 7.95 6.61 -3.72
C GLN A 215 8.51 5.19 -3.69
N GLU A 216 9.31 4.82 -2.69
CA GLU A 216 9.82 3.45 -2.54
C GLU A 216 8.71 2.44 -2.28
N LEU A 217 7.67 2.81 -1.49
CA LEU A 217 6.49 1.98 -1.29
C LEU A 217 5.73 1.76 -2.60
N LEU A 218 5.51 2.81 -3.39
CA LEU A 218 4.84 2.75 -4.69
C LEU A 218 5.68 1.98 -5.72
N MET A 219 7.00 2.08 -5.68
CA MET A 219 7.88 1.24 -6.49
C MET A 219 7.78 -0.24 -6.12
N SER A 220 7.61 -0.56 -4.85
CA SER A 220 7.38 -1.95 -4.41
C SER A 220 6.04 -2.48 -4.92
N ALA A 221 4.99 -1.66 -4.90
CA ALA A 221 3.71 -1.99 -5.53
C ALA A 221 3.86 -2.20 -7.04
N GLU A 222 4.60 -1.32 -7.71
CA GLU A 222 4.89 -1.41 -9.16
C GLU A 222 5.55 -2.74 -9.54
N TYR A 223 6.49 -3.25 -8.72
CA TYR A 223 7.10 -4.56 -8.95
C TYR A 223 6.09 -5.71 -8.98
N VAL A 224 5.12 -5.69 -8.08
CA VAL A 224 4.04 -6.69 -8.04
C VAL A 224 3.12 -6.52 -9.25
N MET A 225 2.72 -5.29 -9.55
CA MET A 225 1.80 -4.97 -10.65
C MET A 225 2.42 -5.23 -12.02
N ALA A 226 3.70 -4.96 -12.20
CA ALA A 226 4.44 -5.27 -13.44
C ALA A 226 4.48 -6.77 -13.75
N GLY A 227 4.36 -7.63 -12.74
CA GLY A 227 4.19 -9.08 -12.88
C GLY A 227 2.78 -9.51 -13.32
N GLY A 228 1.84 -8.55 -13.41
CA GLY A 228 0.44 -8.76 -13.80
C GLY A 228 -0.54 -8.95 -12.63
N ASN A 229 -0.11 -8.74 -11.39
CA ASN A 229 -0.99 -8.77 -10.22
C ASN A 229 -1.39 -7.35 -9.80
N GLU A 230 -2.59 -6.95 -10.17
CA GLU A 230 -3.15 -5.61 -9.87
C GLU A 230 -3.78 -5.50 -8.47
N GLN A 231 -3.86 -6.61 -7.73
CA GLN A 231 -4.51 -6.66 -6.42
C GLN A 231 -3.53 -6.30 -5.30
N VAL A 232 -3.07 -5.06 -5.26
CA VAL A 232 -2.12 -4.58 -4.26
C VAL A 232 -2.80 -3.66 -3.25
N ILE A 233 -2.50 -3.85 -1.97
CA ILE A 233 -2.96 -3.06 -0.83
C ILE A 233 -1.74 -2.42 -0.18
N LEU A 234 -1.73 -1.10 -0.06
CA LEU A 234 -0.67 -0.36 0.64
C LEU A 234 -0.97 -0.33 2.13
N CYS A 235 0.05 -0.45 2.98
CA CYS A 235 -0.14 -0.44 4.42
C CYS A 235 0.85 0.48 5.12
N GLU A 236 0.35 1.58 5.71
CA GLU A 236 1.10 2.41 6.64
C GLU A 236 1.17 1.70 8.01
N ARG A 237 2.36 1.70 8.65
CA ARG A 237 2.59 1.01 9.93
C ARG A 237 3.55 1.73 10.88
N GLY A 238 3.78 3.02 10.65
CA GLY A 238 4.71 3.85 11.41
C GLY A 238 6.13 3.83 10.84
N ILE A 239 6.78 4.94 10.97
CA ILE A 239 8.17 5.19 10.55
C ILE A 239 9.05 5.49 11.74
N ARG A 240 10.35 5.22 11.62
CA ARG A 240 11.34 5.63 12.59
C ARG A 240 11.59 7.13 12.49
N THR A 241 11.50 7.77 13.65
CA THR A 241 11.86 9.18 13.80
C THR A 241 12.80 9.32 15.01
N PHE A 242 13.13 10.54 15.38
CA PHE A 242 13.87 10.84 16.60
C PHE A 242 13.02 10.59 17.89
N GLU A 243 11.69 10.49 17.78
CA GLU A 243 10.80 10.28 18.93
C GLU A 243 10.83 8.81 19.38
N THR A 244 10.88 8.60 20.68
CA THR A 244 11.00 7.27 21.32
C THR A 244 9.87 6.93 22.28
N ALA A 245 8.91 7.83 22.47
CA ALA A 245 7.75 7.61 23.35
C ALA A 245 6.81 6.51 22.83
N THR A 246 6.82 6.28 21.52
CA THR A 246 6.14 5.17 20.86
C THR A 246 7.14 4.32 20.07
N ARG A 247 6.77 3.10 19.72
CA ARG A 247 7.63 2.20 18.95
C ARG A 247 8.06 2.80 17.62
N ASN A 248 7.14 3.47 16.93
CA ASN A 248 7.36 4.24 15.72
C ASN A 248 6.40 5.44 15.72
N THR A 249 6.68 6.44 14.90
CA THR A 249 5.77 7.55 14.64
C THR A 249 4.78 7.15 13.56
N MET A 250 3.49 7.18 13.85
CA MET A 250 2.44 6.92 12.88
C MET A 250 2.28 8.11 11.95
N ASP A 251 2.46 7.89 10.65
CA ASP A 251 2.34 8.93 9.64
C ASP A 251 0.93 8.93 9.03
N LEU A 252 0.01 9.66 9.67
CA LEU A 252 -1.36 9.79 9.17
C LEU A 252 -1.45 10.62 7.90
N SER A 253 -0.52 11.54 7.68
CA SER A 253 -0.49 12.39 6.49
C SER A 253 -0.30 11.58 5.20
N VAL A 254 0.28 10.40 5.30
CA VAL A 254 0.51 9.50 4.18
C VAL A 254 -0.79 9.04 3.50
N ILE A 255 -1.89 8.95 4.24
CA ILE A 255 -3.17 8.44 3.73
C ILE A 255 -3.68 9.31 2.57
N PRO A 256 -3.95 10.62 2.78
CA PRO A 256 -4.41 11.47 1.69
C PRO A 256 -3.36 11.63 0.58
N VAL A 257 -2.06 11.63 0.90
CA VAL A 257 -0.99 11.72 -0.09
C VAL A 257 -0.96 10.48 -1.00
N LEU A 258 -1.08 9.26 -0.43
CA LEU A 258 -1.14 8.05 -1.23
C LEU A 258 -2.38 8.02 -2.13
N HIS A 259 -3.53 8.49 -1.68
CA HIS A 259 -4.73 8.61 -2.51
C HIS A 259 -4.58 9.62 -3.66
N GLN A 260 -3.74 10.65 -3.51
CA GLN A 260 -3.41 11.56 -4.61
C GLN A 260 -2.44 10.93 -5.62
N LEU A 261 -1.48 10.14 -5.14
CA LEU A 261 -0.42 9.55 -5.96
C LEU A 261 -0.83 8.23 -6.62
N SER A 262 -1.73 7.46 -5.99
CA SER A 262 -2.09 6.11 -6.38
C SER A 262 -3.60 5.86 -6.28
N HIS A 263 -4.06 4.90 -7.03
CA HIS A 263 -5.43 4.38 -7.00
C HIS A 263 -5.59 3.16 -6.09
N LEU A 264 -4.49 2.69 -5.48
CA LEU A 264 -4.45 1.49 -4.65
C LEU A 264 -5.05 1.77 -3.26
N PRO A 265 -5.77 0.82 -2.65
CA PRO A 265 -6.32 0.99 -1.32
C PRO A 265 -5.23 1.09 -0.25
N VAL A 266 -5.49 1.93 0.77
CA VAL A 266 -4.56 2.22 1.87
C VAL A 266 -5.12 1.70 3.19
N VAL A 267 -4.43 0.73 3.78
CA VAL A 267 -4.69 0.19 5.12
C VAL A 267 -3.71 0.79 6.12
N VAL A 268 -4.12 0.93 7.36
CA VAL A 268 -3.26 1.40 8.44
C VAL A 268 -3.14 0.36 9.55
N ASP A 269 -1.92 0.18 10.05
CA ASP A 269 -1.56 -0.71 11.14
C ASP A 269 -1.16 0.10 12.38
N PRO A 270 -2.12 0.50 13.24
CA PRO A 270 -1.82 1.26 14.43
C PRO A 270 -1.07 0.41 15.48
N SER A 271 -1.29 -0.91 15.53
CA SER A 271 -0.65 -1.78 16.51
C SER A 271 0.88 -1.76 16.37
N HIS A 272 1.41 -1.95 15.15
CA HIS A 272 2.85 -1.90 14.92
C HIS A 272 3.40 -0.48 14.86
N ALA A 273 2.57 0.52 14.60
CA ALA A 273 2.99 1.91 14.63
C ALA A 273 3.34 2.31 16.06
N VAL A 274 2.41 2.25 16.98
CA VAL A 274 2.60 2.80 18.33
C VAL A 274 3.20 1.81 19.34
N GLY A 275 3.01 0.50 19.14
CA GLY A 275 3.59 -0.54 19.98
C GLY A 275 2.99 -0.65 21.38
N ARG A 276 1.87 0.04 21.67
CA ARG A 276 1.18 0.08 22.95
C ARG A 276 -0.33 0.03 22.74
N TYR A 277 -1.00 -0.94 23.34
CA TYR A 277 -2.43 -1.19 23.11
C TYR A 277 -3.32 0.01 23.46
N GLU A 278 -2.96 0.82 24.47
CA GLU A 278 -3.75 1.98 24.88
C GLU A 278 -3.82 3.07 23.80
N LEU A 279 -2.80 3.12 22.95
CA LEU A 279 -2.68 4.10 21.87
C LEU A 279 -3.27 3.60 20.55
N VAL A 280 -3.57 2.31 20.41
CA VAL A 280 -4.15 1.74 19.20
C VAL A 280 -5.51 2.35 18.86
N PRO A 281 -6.48 2.49 19.81
CA PRO A 281 -7.78 3.06 19.48
C PRO A 281 -7.71 4.50 18.96
N PRO A 282 -7.09 5.48 19.62
CA PRO A 282 -7.04 6.84 19.08
C PRO A 282 -6.34 6.93 17.72
N MET A 283 -5.31 6.11 17.47
CA MET A 283 -4.63 6.08 16.16
C MET A 283 -5.49 5.43 15.07
N ALA A 284 -6.23 4.39 15.39
CA ALA A 284 -7.17 3.76 14.47
C ALA A 284 -8.29 4.74 14.05
N LEU A 285 -8.83 5.50 15.01
CA LEU A 285 -9.84 6.53 14.74
C LEU A 285 -9.27 7.67 13.90
N GLY A 286 -8.06 8.14 14.21
CA GLY A 286 -7.36 9.14 13.40
C GLY A 286 -7.13 8.67 11.97
N ALA A 287 -6.68 7.43 11.77
CA ALA A 287 -6.50 6.84 10.43
C ALA A 287 -7.82 6.75 9.66
N THR A 288 -8.90 6.34 10.33
CA THR A 288 -10.24 6.27 9.73
C THR A 288 -10.72 7.65 9.31
N ALA A 289 -10.56 8.66 10.16
CA ALA A 289 -10.93 10.05 9.86
C ALA A 289 -10.11 10.65 8.71
N CYS A 290 -8.83 10.27 8.56
CA CYS A 290 -7.98 10.65 7.43
C CYS A 290 -8.32 9.96 6.12
N GLY A 291 -9.33 9.06 6.09
CA GLY A 291 -9.81 8.41 4.87
C GLY A 291 -9.11 7.09 4.53
N ALA A 292 -8.50 6.40 5.48
CA ALA A 292 -7.99 5.05 5.25
C ALA A 292 -9.08 4.11 4.70
N ASP A 293 -8.70 3.19 3.80
CA ASP A 293 -9.59 2.16 3.26
C ASP A 293 -9.73 0.95 4.18
N GLY A 294 -8.97 0.90 5.26
CA GLY A 294 -9.07 -0.17 6.24
C GLY A 294 -8.05 -0.07 7.36
N LEU A 295 -8.20 -0.99 8.29
CA LEU A 295 -7.33 -1.14 9.44
C LEU A 295 -6.84 -2.58 9.54
N ILE A 296 -5.58 -2.76 10.00
CA ILE A 296 -5.07 -4.07 10.41
C ILE A 296 -4.63 -3.98 11.87
N ILE A 297 -5.28 -4.75 12.75
CA ILE A 297 -5.19 -4.59 14.21
C ILE A 297 -4.81 -5.90 14.86
N GLU A 298 -3.89 -5.85 15.82
CA GLU A 298 -3.56 -7.01 16.64
C GLU A 298 -4.53 -7.18 17.79
N VAL A 299 -5.13 -8.38 17.86
CA VAL A 299 -6.06 -8.81 18.90
C VAL A 299 -5.62 -10.15 19.45
N HIS A 300 -5.55 -10.26 20.76
CA HIS A 300 -5.15 -11.48 21.45
C HIS A 300 -6.05 -11.73 22.67
N ASN A 301 -6.46 -12.98 22.89
CA ASN A 301 -7.30 -13.36 24.03
C ASN A 301 -6.56 -13.26 25.38
N ASP A 302 -5.24 -13.40 25.36
CA ASP A 302 -4.37 -13.29 26.54
C ASP A 302 -3.04 -12.57 26.20
N PRO A 303 -3.06 -11.23 26.04
CA PRO A 303 -1.89 -10.46 25.58
C PRO A 303 -0.68 -10.54 26.55
N GLU A 304 -0.93 -10.79 27.84
CA GLU A 304 0.12 -10.84 28.87
C GLU A 304 1.02 -12.05 28.71
N HIS A 305 0.49 -13.17 28.15
CA HIS A 305 1.23 -14.40 27.91
C HIS A 305 1.50 -14.65 26.42
N ALA A 306 1.22 -13.67 25.56
CA ALA A 306 1.44 -13.78 24.12
C ALA A 306 2.93 -14.04 23.79
N LEU A 307 3.20 -15.01 22.91
CA LEU A 307 4.55 -15.33 22.44
C LEU A 307 5.18 -14.21 21.60
N CYS A 308 4.34 -13.29 21.08
CA CYS A 308 4.77 -12.20 20.21
C CYS A 308 3.89 -10.96 20.39
N ASP A 309 4.54 -9.79 20.56
CA ASP A 309 3.95 -8.45 20.51
C ASP A 309 2.69 -8.24 21.42
N GLY A 310 2.63 -8.90 22.56
CA GLY A 310 1.54 -8.77 23.54
C GLY A 310 1.24 -7.32 23.96
N PRO A 311 2.24 -6.45 24.26
CA PRO A 311 2.02 -5.08 24.70
C PRO A 311 1.23 -4.20 23.74
N GLN A 312 1.17 -4.55 22.46
CA GLN A 312 0.42 -3.78 21.42
C GLN A 312 -0.90 -4.42 21.03
N SER A 313 -1.20 -5.63 21.54
CA SER A 313 -2.40 -6.39 21.19
C SER A 313 -3.59 -5.94 22.04
N LEU A 314 -4.73 -5.69 21.39
CA LEU A 314 -5.98 -5.44 22.08
C LEU A 314 -6.58 -6.75 22.62
N ARG A 315 -7.25 -6.69 23.76
CA ARG A 315 -8.18 -7.73 24.17
C ARG A 315 -9.46 -7.66 23.30
N PRO A 316 -10.19 -8.79 23.10
CA PRO A 316 -11.40 -8.82 22.28
C PRO A 316 -12.42 -7.74 22.63
N GLU A 317 -12.66 -7.48 23.92
CA GLU A 317 -13.63 -6.48 24.38
C GLU A 317 -13.20 -5.04 24.01
N LYS A 318 -11.90 -4.77 24.05
CA LYS A 318 -11.33 -3.48 23.60
C LYS A 318 -11.45 -3.31 22.10
N PHE A 319 -11.23 -4.39 21.33
CA PHE A 319 -11.42 -4.39 19.90
C PHE A 319 -12.90 -4.17 19.52
N GLU A 320 -13.84 -4.82 20.20
CA GLU A 320 -15.27 -4.60 19.99
C GLU A 320 -15.67 -3.14 20.24
N ALA A 321 -15.19 -2.54 21.34
CA ALA A 321 -15.41 -1.12 21.61
C ALA A 321 -14.85 -0.24 20.48
N LEU A 322 -13.62 -0.49 20.06
CA LEU A 322 -12.99 0.23 18.94
C LEU A 322 -13.81 0.13 17.67
N MET A 323 -14.35 -1.04 17.34
CA MET A 323 -15.15 -1.22 16.11
C MET A 323 -16.45 -0.42 16.12
N ARG A 324 -17.08 -0.24 17.29
CA ARG A 324 -18.22 0.68 17.41
C ARG A 324 -17.83 2.12 17.07
N ASP A 325 -16.71 2.59 17.62
CA ASP A 325 -16.21 3.94 17.40
C ASP A 325 -15.75 4.16 15.95
N VAL A 326 -15.06 3.18 15.34
CA VAL A 326 -14.66 3.21 13.92
C VAL A 326 -15.90 3.32 13.03
N ASN A 327 -16.94 2.52 13.29
CA ASN A 327 -18.17 2.58 12.50
C ASN A 327 -18.92 3.91 12.67
N ALA A 328 -18.83 4.54 13.85
CA ALA A 328 -19.40 5.85 14.09
C ALA A 328 -18.68 6.98 13.35
N ILE A 329 -17.33 6.94 13.26
CA ILE A 329 -16.55 7.99 12.62
C ILE A 329 -16.47 7.86 11.08
N ARG A 330 -16.57 6.66 10.54
CA ARG A 330 -16.48 6.40 9.08
C ARG A 330 -17.35 7.30 8.20
N PRO A 331 -18.62 7.61 8.54
CA PRO A 331 -19.44 8.51 7.73
C PRO A 331 -18.89 9.94 7.62
N TYR A 332 -18.02 10.34 8.54
CA TYR A 332 -17.42 11.67 8.59
C TYR A 332 -16.03 11.71 7.95
N ALA A 333 -15.49 10.56 7.52
CA ALA A 333 -14.21 10.51 6.81
C ALA A 333 -14.34 11.25 5.48
N ASP A 334 -13.68 12.40 5.37
CA ASP A 334 -13.70 13.19 4.14
C ASP A 334 -12.75 12.59 3.11
N ARG A 335 -13.30 12.16 1.99
CA ARG A 335 -12.56 11.66 0.82
C ARG A 335 -12.55 12.65 -0.34
N SER A 336 -13.11 13.85 -0.16
CA SER A 336 -13.17 14.88 -1.20
C SER A 336 -11.77 15.34 -1.66
N PHE A 337 -10.75 15.17 -0.80
CA PHE A 337 -9.36 15.47 -1.14
C PHE A 337 -8.74 14.52 -2.18
N THR A 338 -9.35 13.36 -2.44
CA THR A 338 -8.79 12.34 -3.35
C THR A 338 -9.17 12.55 -4.80
N THR A 339 -10.21 13.34 -5.09
CA THR A 339 -10.74 13.58 -6.45
C THR A 339 -10.33 14.92 -7.05
N GLY A 340 -9.63 15.76 -6.31
CA GLY A 340 -9.12 17.06 -6.81
C GLY A 340 -7.89 16.87 -7.69
N ALA A 341 -7.90 17.40 -8.90
CA ALA A 341 -6.71 17.50 -9.72
C ALA A 341 -5.57 18.16 -8.90
N VAL A 342 -4.44 17.47 -8.82
CA VAL A 342 -3.24 18.04 -8.19
C VAL A 342 -2.84 19.27 -9.00
N VAL A 343 -3.13 20.47 -8.48
CA VAL A 343 -2.48 21.68 -8.96
C VAL A 343 -1.05 21.63 -8.42
N VAL A 344 -0.15 21.13 -9.23
CA VAL A 344 1.29 21.19 -8.95
C VAL A 344 1.66 22.66 -9.11
N GLY A 345 1.87 23.36 -7.96
CA GLY A 345 2.48 24.67 -7.92
C GLY A 345 3.98 24.63 -8.21
#